data_47a62dbd82e8d81cab74be49ac94ecb7
#
_entry.id   47a62dbd82e8d81cab74be49ac94ecb7
#
_cell.length_a   1.000
_cell.length_b   1.000
_cell.length_c   1.000
_cell.angle_alpha   90.00
_cell.angle_beta   90.00
_cell.angle_gamma   90.00
#
_symmetry.space_group_name_H-M   'P 1'
#
loop_
_entity.id
_entity.type
_entity.pdbx_description
1 polymer ?
#
loop_
_entity_poly.entity_id
_entity_poly.type
_entity_poly.pdbx_seq_one_letter_code
_entity_poly.pdbx_strand_id
1 'polypeptide(L)'
;DMAITHLTFKDRYLTIAGVSRIYPDEREFDILEEFIARLENDQIFSEDFTDIKFASYSRMTILNQDVVNFEVKATLDIPDPKDRKKDMGRRS
;
A
#
# COMPACT_ATOMS: atom_id res chain seq x y z
N ASP A 1 10.48 7.46 9.69
CA ASP A 1 10.30 6.45 10.75
C ASP A 1 9.04 5.64 10.57
N MET A 2 9.02 4.92 9.48
CA MET A 2 7.89 4.08 9.14
C MET A 2 8.35 2.65 9.03
N ALA A 3 7.57 1.74 9.58
CA ALA A 3 7.88 0.31 9.53
C ALA A 3 6.68 -0.46 9.02
N ILE A 4 6.93 -1.37 8.11
CA ILE A 4 5.89 -2.28 7.63
C ILE A 4 5.85 -3.44 8.61
N THR A 5 4.67 -3.74 9.12
CA THR A 5 4.49 -4.79 10.11
C THR A 5 3.91 -6.07 9.51
N HIS A 6 3.07 -5.94 8.50
CA HIS A 6 2.45 -7.10 7.86
C HIS A 6 2.23 -6.85 6.39
N LEU A 7 2.37 -7.91 5.61
CA LEU A 7 1.98 -7.92 4.20
C LEU A 7 1.10 -9.14 3.99
N THR A 8 -0.06 -8.92 3.40
CA THR A 8 -0.98 -10.00 3.12
C THR A 8 -1.47 -9.87 1.68
N PHE A 9 -1.40 -10.95 0.92
CA PHE A 9 -1.90 -10.95 -0.44
C PHE A 9 -2.99 -11.99 -0.56
N LYS A 10 -4.18 -11.55 -0.99
CA LYS A 10 -5.31 -12.46 -1.13
C LYS A 10 -6.28 -11.91 -2.16
N ASP A 11 -6.75 -12.77 -3.04
CA ASP A 11 -7.80 -12.42 -4.02
C ASP A 11 -7.45 -11.17 -4.85
N ARG A 12 -6.19 -11.08 -5.28
CA ARG A 12 -5.69 -9.97 -6.10
C ARG A 12 -5.55 -8.66 -5.33
N TYR A 13 -5.60 -8.71 -4.01
CA TYR A 13 -5.40 -7.52 -3.18
C TYR A 13 -4.19 -7.71 -2.30
N LEU A 14 -3.36 -6.69 -2.29
CA LEU A 14 -2.23 -6.63 -1.37
C LEU A 14 -2.62 -5.68 -0.25
N THR A 15 -2.51 -6.16 0.98
CA THR A 15 -2.73 -5.33 2.17
C THR A 15 -1.39 -5.10 2.84
N ILE A 16 -1.05 -3.84 3.03
CA ILE A 16 0.19 -3.43 3.68
C ILE A 16 -0.17 -2.78 4.99
N ALA A 17 0.24 -3.39 6.08
CA ALA A 17 0.04 -2.80 7.40
C ALA A 17 1.36 -2.25 7.90
N GLY A 18 1.30 -1.12 8.58
CA GLY A 18 2.51 -0.50 9.07
C GLY A 18 2.24 0.45 10.22
N VAL A 19 3.31 1.01 10.73
CA VAL A 19 3.25 1.96 11.82
C VAL A 19 4.28 3.06 11.54
N SER A 20 3.93 4.30 11.88
CA SER A 20 4.82 5.42 11.73
C SER A 20 4.71 6.34 12.95
N ARG A 21 5.82 6.95 13.33
CA ARG A 21 5.81 7.98 14.35
C ARG A 21 5.16 9.24 13.79
N ILE A 22 4.50 9.98 14.66
CA ILE A 22 3.93 11.28 14.31
C ILE A 22 4.65 12.32 15.14
N TYR A 23 5.39 13.21 14.48
CA TYR A 23 6.09 14.29 15.20
C TYR A 23 5.12 15.43 15.50
N PRO A 24 5.43 16.27 16.48
CA PRO A 24 4.46 17.30 16.94
C PRO A 24 3.93 18.22 15.85
N ASP A 25 4.71 18.48 14.82
CA ASP A 25 4.29 19.38 13.74
C ASP A 25 3.74 18.64 12.53
N GLU A 26 3.52 17.33 12.66
CA GLU A 26 3.01 16.52 11.56
C GLU A 26 1.58 16.11 11.80
N ARG A 27 0.88 15.80 10.71
CA ARG A 27 -0.46 15.22 10.75
C ARG A 27 -0.38 13.80 10.23
N GLU A 28 -1.11 12.90 10.88
CA GLU A 28 -1.13 11.51 10.44
C GLU A 28 -1.57 11.37 8.99
N PHE A 29 -2.50 12.21 8.55
CA PHE A 29 -2.99 12.13 7.19
C PHE A 29 -1.91 12.45 6.17
N ASP A 30 -1.07 13.43 6.46
CA ASP A 30 0.02 13.80 5.57
C ASP A 30 1.05 12.69 5.45
N ILE A 31 1.34 12.01 6.55
CA ILE A 31 2.26 10.88 6.56
C ILE A 31 1.72 9.77 5.68
N LEU A 32 0.44 9.50 5.79
CA LEU A 32 -0.20 8.43 5.03
C LEU A 32 -0.27 8.76 3.54
N GLU A 33 -0.58 10.01 3.21
CA GLU A 33 -0.61 10.43 1.82
C GLU A 33 0.76 10.33 1.18
N GLU A 34 1.79 10.68 1.93
CA GLU A 34 3.15 10.56 1.42
C GLU A 34 3.52 9.10 1.15
N PHE A 35 3.08 8.21 2.03
CA PHE A 35 3.33 6.80 1.83
C PHE A 35 2.68 6.29 0.55
N ILE A 36 1.43 6.66 0.32
CA ILE A 36 0.73 6.25 -0.91
C ILE A 36 1.42 6.85 -2.13
N ALA A 37 1.83 8.11 -2.05
CA ALA A 37 2.53 8.75 -3.16
C ALA A 37 3.83 8.01 -3.50
N ARG A 38 4.54 7.54 -2.49
CA ARG A 38 5.75 6.76 -2.73
C ARG A 38 5.46 5.47 -3.45
N LEU A 39 4.38 4.79 -3.07
CA LEU A 39 3.99 3.56 -3.75
C LEU A 39 3.59 3.83 -5.20
N GLU A 40 2.84 4.90 -5.41
CA GLU A 40 2.40 5.26 -6.76
C GLU A 40 3.56 5.67 -7.66
N ASN A 41 4.60 6.24 -7.07
CA ASN A 41 5.78 6.66 -7.81
C ASN A 41 6.84 5.58 -7.93
N ASP A 42 6.67 4.47 -7.23
CA ASP A 42 7.59 3.35 -7.33
C ASP A 42 7.29 2.62 -8.63
N GLN A 43 8.24 2.65 -9.54
CA GLN A 43 8.03 2.11 -10.87
C GLN A 43 7.70 0.62 -10.86
N ILE A 44 8.39 -0.13 -10.01
CA ILE A 44 8.17 -1.57 -9.93
C ILE A 44 6.80 -1.87 -9.34
N PHE A 45 6.47 -1.21 -8.24
CA PHE A 45 5.19 -1.45 -7.57
C PHE A 45 4.02 -1.02 -8.44
N SER A 46 4.11 0.16 -9.05
CA SER A 46 3.00 0.73 -9.81
C SER A 46 2.73 0.01 -11.14
N GLU A 47 3.68 -0.78 -11.61
CA GLU A 47 3.44 -1.59 -12.79
C GLU A 47 2.46 -2.71 -12.52
N ASP A 48 2.50 -3.26 -11.31
CA ASP A 48 1.72 -4.44 -10.96
C ASP A 48 0.48 -4.11 -10.14
N PHE A 49 0.48 -2.98 -9.43
CA PHE A 49 -0.60 -2.65 -8.52
C PHE A 49 -1.21 -1.30 -8.85
N THR A 50 -2.52 -1.24 -8.76
CA THR A 50 -3.28 -0.02 -9.00
C THR A 50 -4.25 0.20 -7.86
N ASP A 51 -4.96 1.32 -7.91
CA ASP A 51 -6.06 1.58 -6.97
C ASP A 51 -5.59 1.51 -5.51
N ILE A 52 -4.49 2.20 -5.24
CA ILE A 52 -3.89 2.20 -3.91
C ILE A 52 -4.69 3.12 -3.00
N LYS A 53 -5.23 2.58 -1.94
CA LYS A 53 -6.06 3.34 -1.00
C LYS A 53 -5.85 2.92 0.43
N PHE A 54 -6.24 3.79 1.34
CA PHE A 54 -6.29 3.41 2.75
C PHE A 54 -7.44 2.48 3.01
N ALA A 55 -7.18 1.43 3.75
CA ALA A 55 -8.22 0.58 4.28
C ALA A 55 -8.62 1.09 5.67
N SER A 56 -7.63 1.45 6.48
CA SER A 56 -7.89 1.97 7.81
C SER A 56 -6.65 2.61 8.39
N TYR A 57 -6.83 3.43 9.41
CA TYR A 57 -5.71 3.93 10.20
C TYR A 57 -6.23 4.36 11.56
N SER A 58 -5.35 4.33 12.55
CA SER A 58 -5.69 4.80 13.89
C SER A 58 -4.44 5.38 14.54
N ARG A 59 -4.67 6.41 15.34
CA ARG A 59 -3.60 7.09 16.08
C ARG A 59 -3.59 6.57 17.51
N MET A 60 -2.41 6.34 18.05
CA MET A 60 -2.26 5.92 19.43
C MET A 60 -0.99 6.52 20.01
N THR A 61 -0.89 6.50 21.33
CA THR A 61 0.28 7.02 22.02
C THR A 61 0.94 5.86 22.75
N ILE A 62 2.22 5.64 22.47
CA ILE A 62 3.01 4.60 23.10
C ILE A 62 4.22 5.25 23.73
N LEU A 63 4.35 5.14 25.05
CA LEU A 63 5.48 5.70 25.80
C LEU A 63 5.69 7.18 25.44
N ASN A 64 4.61 7.95 25.49
CA ASN A 64 4.62 9.38 25.18
C ASN A 64 4.98 9.73 23.77
N GLN A 65 4.95 8.76 22.87
CA GLN A 65 5.19 8.98 21.45
C GLN A 65 3.93 8.67 20.67
N ASP A 66 3.46 9.65 19.91
CA ASP A 66 2.31 9.45 19.03
C ASP A 66 2.73 8.65 17.82
N VAL A 67 1.93 7.65 17.50
CA VAL A 67 2.15 6.82 16.32
C VAL A 67 0.84 6.61 15.59
N VAL A 68 0.93 6.31 14.31
CA VAL A 68 -0.23 5.93 13.52
C VAL A 68 -0.02 4.51 13.01
N ASN A 69 -1.02 3.66 13.25
CA ASN A 69 -1.10 2.34 12.64
C ASN A 69 -1.99 2.47 11.43
N PHE A 70 -1.59 1.87 10.33
CA PHE A 70 -2.34 2.03 9.09
C PHE A 70 -2.37 0.75 8.28
N GLU A 71 -3.37 0.66 7.42
CA GLU A 71 -3.46 -0.38 6.40
C GLU A 71 -3.73 0.27 5.07
N VAL A 72 -2.99 -0.16 4.07
CA VAL A 72 -3.16 0.29 2.70
C VAL A 72 -3.49 -0.92 1.86
N LYS A 73 -4.42 -0.75 0.94
CA LYS A 73 -4.84 -1.83 0.06
C LYS A 73 -4.57 -1.44 -1.39
N ALA A 74 -3.97 -2.35 -2.13
CA ALA A 74 -3.67 -2.14 -3.54
C ALA A 74 -4.19 -3.33 -4.34
N THR A 75 -4.65 -3.06 -5.55
CA THR A 75 -5.21 -4.08 -6.42
C THR A 75 -4.15 -4.55 -7.41
N LEU A 76 -3.97 -5.86 -7.52
CA LEU A 76 -3.05 -6.42 -8.49
C LEU A 76 -3.68 -6.29 -9.88
N ASP A 77 -2.96 -5.63 -10.77
CA ASP A 77 -3.44 -5.36 -12.13
C ASP A 77 -2.59 -6.10 -13.16
N ILE A 78 -2.28 -7.33 -12.86
CA ILE A 78 -1.58 -8.21 -13.79
C ILE A 78 -2.60 -9.18 -14.35
N PRO A 79 -2.66 -9.34 -15.67
CA PRO A 79 -3.59 -10.32 -16.25
C PRO A 79 -3.31 -11.71 -15.71
N ASP A 80 -4.36 -12.47 -15.50
CA ASP A 80 -4.27 -13.87 -15.18
C ASP A 80 -3.38 -14.55 -16.22
N PRO A 81 -2.53 -15.49 -15.85
CA PRO A 81 -1.70 -16.20 -16.82
C PRO A 81 -2.49 -16.79 -17.98
N LYS A 82 -3.69 -17.23 -17.71
CA LYS A 82 -4.57 -17.76 -18.74
C LYS A 82 -4.97 -16.70 -19.73
N ASP A 83 -5.32 -15.52 -19.24
CA ASP A 83 -5.71 -14.40 -20.09
C ASP A 83 -4.52 -13.91 -20.90
N ARG A 84 -3.36 -13.85 -20.28
CA ARG A 84 -2.13 -13.42 -20.93
C ARG A 84 -1.78 -14.35 -22.09
N LYS A 85 -1.88 -15.64 -21.85
CA LYS A 85 -1.60 -16.64 -22.86
C LYS A 85 -2.56 -16.52 -24.02
N LYS A 86 -3.81 -16.30 -23.71
CA LYS A 86 -4.85 -16.14 -24.72
C LYS A 86 -4.58 -14.93 -25.61
N ASP A 87 -4.19 -13.84 -25.00
CA ASP A 87 -3.87 -12.62 -25.74
C ASP A 87 -2.69 -12.85 -26.67
N MET A 88 -1.66 -13.51 -26.20
CA MET A 88 -0.50 -13.78 -27.01
C MET A 88 -0.86 -14.68 -28.19
N GLY A 89 -1.69 -15.66 -27.95
CA GLY A 89 -2.13 -16.53 -29.03
C GLY A 89 -2.89 -15.78 -30.10
N ARG A 90 -3.64 -14.81 -29.70
CA ARG A 90 -4.44 -14.04 -30.64
C ARG A 90 -3.60 -13.08 -31.45
N ARG A 91 -2.59 -12.52 -30.86
CA ARG A 91 -1.74 -11.54 -31.52
C ARG A 91 -0.65 -12.14 -32.35
N SER A 92 -0.31 -13.34 -32.08
CA SER A 92 0.78 -14.02 -32.75
C SER A 92 0.32 -14.64 -34.09
#